data_a65cc4eec5e0931eadfda2af3df8de0d
#
_entry.id   a65cc4eec5e0931eadfda2af3df8de0d
#
_cell.length_a   1.000
_cell.length_b   1.000
_cell.length_c   1.000
_cell.angle_alpha   90.00
_cell.angle_beta   90.00
_cell.angle_gamma   90.00
#
_symmetry.space_group_name_H-M   'P 1'
#
loop_
_entity.id
_entity.type
_entity.pdbx_description
1 polymer ?
#
loop_
_entity_poly.entity_id
_entity_poly.type
_entity_poly.pdbx_seq_one_letter_code
_entity_poly.pdbx_strand_id
1 'polypeptide(L)'
;MTNADIKIYFSDFFEVDHNKLESYGALDISLLSDNPAFIDPFLIFYSKNKDYQQLHQSIVNYLIFLKKQSDEGNFSNLFYTFPEVNEVWLGFSKSGNKGLGLGPYFANELNENLINIFKGNKNKITKSTHIEKLCIIGERIGADKISDFTLNLIKHYLVKYTEKFAIENLDNKYISKFRISKLFFDFEKSNWVDGEAVLPINPHDKSNYVLLTPKDILVKEEGWISVNDFLNNDGLIISNISNDDLRYKINQYFLSLIPDKRNRNGKPEKDLSKKNTRNAMKETAKKYPELIDYFIKCKEENGQGAVEASLVDNDFLKQVFYLGIKAITKNLKIEGFYKTNIKDNSFLETIDKIKKFKYVMEKRDGYTVFWDDKKLRKFKEPDVDKMIDLVFASSDFSIDKQVNNGRGSSDIKVSKGSADCTIIETKLAKNPQLENNLQKQLNIYKEANNTTNGVYVILYFNEDEFKKVQKIFKKLGIDDCVDKWIFLIDCRKKISASKA
;
A
#
# COMPACT_ATOMS: atom_id res chain seq x y z
N MET A 1 -9.55 -12.21 35.33
CA MET A 1 -9.43 -12.36 33.87
C MET A 1 -8.02 -11.95 33.51
N THR A 2 -7.26 -12.88 32.95
CA THR A 2 -5.84 -12.73 32.66
C THR A 2 -5.62 -11.58 31.69
N ASN A 3 -4.62 -10.75 32.00
CA ASN A 3 -4.10 -9.67 31.17
C ASN A 3 -3.43 -10.24 29.92
N ALA A 4 -4.20 -10.86 29.01
CA ALA A 4 -3.64 -11.40 27.77
C ALA A 4 -2.94 -10.27 26.99
N ASP A 5 -1.73 -10.49 26.57
CA ASP A 5 -1.00 -9.54 25.76
C ASP A 5 -1.69 -9.44 24.38
N ILE A 6 -1.78 -8.20 23.89
CA ILE A 6 -2.39 -7.93 22.60
C ILE A 6 -1.45 -8.44 21.53
N LYS A 7 -1.87 -9.47 20.79
CA LYS A 7 -1.12 -10.03 19.68
C LYS A 7 -1.54 -9.35 18.39
N ILE A 8 -0.59 -8.72 17.70
CA ILE A 8 -0.81 -8.00 16.44
C ILE A 8 0.10 -8.55 15.36
N TYR A 9 1.38 -8.77 15.69
CA TYR A 9 2.43 -9.07 14.73
C TYR A 9 2.79 -10.55 14.73
N PHE A 10 3.45 -10.98 13.67
CA PHE A 10 3.99 -12.33 13.57
C PHE A 10 4.80 -12.69 14.81
N SER A 11 5.70 -11.79 15.25
CA SER A 11 6.48 -11.99 16.47
C SER A 11 5.64 -12.25 17.72
N ASP A 12 4.48 -11.60 17.85
CA ASP A 12 3.58 -11.77 19.00
C ASP A 12 2.85 -13.12 18.96
N PHE A 13 2.35 -13.53 17.78
CA PHE A 13 1.59 -14.77 17.62
C PHE A 13 2.46 -16.01 17.78
N PHE A 14 3.68 -15.96 17.25
CA PHE A 14 4.61 -17.09 17.22
C PHE A 14 5.64 -17.05 18.36
N GLU A 15 5.54 -16.09 19.29
CA GLU A 15 6.39 -15.96 20.48
C GLU A 15 7.89 -15.92 20.12
N VAL A 16 8.24 -15.25 19.03
CA VAL A 16 9.60 -15.08 18.53
C VAL A 16 10.08 -13.65 18.71
N ASP A 17 11.35 -13.47 19.05
CA ASP A 17 11.93 -12.13 19.20
C ASP A 17 11.91 -11.39 17.85
N HIS A 18 11.34 -10.18 17.85
CA HIS A 18 11.34 -9.28 16.70
C HIS A 18 12.74 -9.07 16.11
N ASN A 19 13.78 -8.98 16.95
CA ASN A 19 15.14 -8.81 16.47
C ASN A 19 15.65 -9.99 15.64
N LYS A 20 15.09 -11.19 15.80
CA LYS A 20 15.41 -12.33 14.93
C LYS A 20 14.86 -12.13 13.53
N LEU A 21 13.61 -11.62 13.40
CA LEU A 21 13.02 -11.26 12.10
C LEU A 21 13.81 -10.12 11.44
N GLU A 22 14.14 -9.08 12.22
CA GLU A 22 14.96 -7.96 11.75
C GLU A 22 16.32 -8.41 11.21
N SER A 23 17.02 -9.27 11.95
CA SER A 23 18.33 -9.81 11.55
C SER A 23 18.24 -10.78 10.37
N TYR A 24 17.12 -11.50 10.24
CA TYR A 24 16.83 -12.36 9.10
C TYR A 24 16.48 -11.55 7.84
N GLY A 25 16.12 -10.28 8.00
CA GLY A 25 15.71 -9.38 6.92
C GLY A 25 14.23 -9.47 6.57
N ALA A 26 13.41 -10.15 7.38
CA ALA A 26 11.97 -10.27 7.16
C ALA A 26 11.19 -9.08 7.74
N LEU A 27 10.07 -8.72 7.09
CA LEU A 27 9.10 -7.82 7.67
C LEU A 27 8.33 -8.55 8.80
N ASP A 28 8.23 -7.92 9.98
CA ASP A 28 7.37 -8.40 11.06
C ASP A 28 5.94 -7.98 10.77
N ILE A 29 5.22 -8.81 10.04
CA ILE A 29 3.89 -8.52 9.50
C ILE A 29 2.82 -8.54 10.58
N SER A 30 1.84 -7.63 10.48
CA SER A 30 0.58 -7.76 11.22
C SER A 30 -0.21 -8.96 10.69
N LEU A 31 -0.74 -9.78 11.59
CA LEU A 31 -1.65 -10.88 11.25
C LEU A 31 -3.11 -10.54 11.56
N LEU A 32 -3.44 -9.27 11.78
CA LEU A 32 -4.82 -8.79 11.95
C LEU A 32 -5.36 -8.17 10.66
N SER A 33 -4.47 -7.59 9.85
CA SER A 33 -4.82 -6.98 8.57
C SER A 33 -3.58 -6.76 7.72
N ASP A 34 -3.75 -6.59 6.40
CA ASP A 34 -2.65 -6.39 5.47
C ASP A 34 -1.69 -5.28 5.88
N ASN A 35 -0.43 -5.51 5.66
CA ASN A 35 0.61 -4.50 5.84
C ASN A 35 0.68 -3.64 4.57
N PRO A 36 0.74 -2.28 4.69
CA PRO A 36 0.72 -1.39 3.55
C PRO A 36 2.06 -1.39 2.81
N ALA A 37 2.36 -2.50 2.17
CA ALA A 37 3.57 -2.72 1.40
C ALA A 37 3.29 -3.58 0.17
N PHE A 38 4.14 -3.42 -0.85
CA PHE A 38 4.09 -4.14 -2.12
C PHE A 38 5.47 -4.64 -2.49
N ILE A 39 5.55 -5.76 -3.22
CA ILE A 39 6.80 -6.19 -3.85
C ILE A 39 7.07 -5.31 -5.08
N ASP A 40 8.27 -4.74 -5.13
CA ASP A 40 8.77 -4.05 -6.33
C ASP A 40 9.71 -4.98 -7.11
N PRO A 41 9.30 -5.48 -8.30
CA PRO A 41 10.15 -6.35 -9.12
C PRO A 41 11.45 -5.67 -9.55
N PHE A 42 11.51 -4.34 -9.60
CA PHE A 42 12.73 -3.61 -9.89
C PHE A 42 13.82 -3.83 -8.83
N LEU A 43 13.45 -3.92 -7.56
CA LEU A 43 14.40 -4.22 -6.47
C LEU A 43 15.00 -5.63 -6.63
N ILE A 44 14.19 -6.59 -7.09
CA ILE A 44 14.67 -7.94 -7.40
C ILE A 44 15.66 -7.89 -8.58
N PHE A 45 15.34 -7.14 -9.65
CA PHE A 45 16.21 -6.94 -10.82
C PHE A 45 17.53 -6.27 -10.42
N TYR A 46 17.48 -5.20 -9.64
CA TYR A 46 18.65 -4.35 -9.35
C TYR A 46 19.58 -4.97 -8.27
N SER A 47 19.10 -5.94 -7.54
CA SER A 47 19.85 -6.58 -6.46
C SER A 47 21.09 -7.32 -6.97
N LYS A 48 22.17 -7.26 -6.17
CA LYS A 48 23.39 -8.07 -6.39
C LYS A 48 23.26 -9.49 -5.83
N ASN A 49 22.18 -9.81 -5.11
CA ASN A 49 21.90 -11.14 -4.60
C ASN A 49 21.62 -12.11 -5.76
N LYS A 50 22.37 -13.20 -5.81
CA LYS A 50 22.25 -14.22 -6.87
C LYS A 50 20.87 -14.87 -6.91
N ASP A 51 20.24 -15.07 -5.76
CA ASP A 51 18.88 -15.64 -5.68
C ASP A 51 17.87 -14.69 -6.33
N TYR A 52 17.99 -13.39 -6.06
CA TYR A 52 17.12 -12.39 -6.68
C TYR A 52 17.34 -12.25 -8.20
N GLN A 53 18.59 -12.37 -8.65
CA GLN A 53 18.88 -12.40 -10.08
C GLN A 53 18.23 -13.60 -10.76
N GLN A 54 18.22 -14.79 -10.11
CA GLN A 54 17.51 -15.97 -10.59
C GLN A 54 15.99 -15.78 -10.57
N LEU A 55 15.43 -15.13 -9.52
CA LEU A 55 14.01 -14.80 -9.46
C LEU A 55 13.62 -13.85 -10.60
N HIS A 56 14.39 -12.80 -10.83
CA HIS A 56 14.14 -11.90 -11.97
C HIS A 56 14.16 -12.65 -13.29
N GLN A 57 15.15 -13.53 -13.51
CA GLN A 57 15.21 -14.35 -14.73
C GLN A 57 13.99 -15.27 -14.85
N SER A 58 13.49 -15.82 -13.75
CA SER A 58 12.26 -16.64 -13.75
C SER A 58 11.03 -15.83 -14.15
N ILE A 59 10.91 -14.58 -13.69
CA ILE A 59 9.85 -13.65 -14.11
C ILE A 59 9.94 -13.39 -15.61
N VAL A 60 11.13 -13.07 -16.11
CA VAL A 60 11.36 -12.82 -17.55
C VAL A 60 11.03 -14.06 -18.38
N ASN A 61 11.47 -15.24 -17.95
CA ASN A 61 11.19 -16.51 -18.64
C ASN A 61 9.67 -16.79 -18.71
N TYR A 62 8.93 -16.46 -17.64
CA TYR A 62 7.49 -16.62 -17.65
C TYR A 62 6.81 -15.66 -18.64
N LEU A 63 7.26 -14.41 -18.72
CA LEU A 63 6.77 -13.45 -19.71
C LEU A 63 7.09 -13.92 -21.15
N ILE A 64 8.28 -14.50 -21.39
CA ILE A 64 8.65 -15.10 -22.69
C ILE A 64 7.71 -16.26 -23.04
N PHE A 65 7.41 -17.12 -22.06
CA PHE A 65 6.44 -18.21 -22.23
C PHE A 65 5.06 -17.65 -22.62
N LEU A 66 4.53 -16.67 -21.87
CA LEU A 66 3.25 -16.04 -22.17
C LEU A 66 3.23 -15.42 -23.58
N LYS A 67 4.33 -14.73 -23.96
CA LYS A 67 4.45 -14.17 -25.29
C LYS A 67 4.39 -15.24 -26.38
N LYS A 68 5.07 -16.36 -26.21
CA LYS A 68 5.01 -17.49 -27.12
C LYS A 68 3.59 -18.02 -27.23
N GLN A 69 2.89 -18.23 -26.10
CA GLN A 69 1.49 -18.68 -26.12
C GLN A 69 0.58 -17.67 -26.84
N SER A 70 0.79 -16.37 -26.64
CA SER A 70 0.05 -15.31 -27.33
C SER A 70 0.30 -15.33 -28.85
N ASP A 71 1.57 -15.44 -29.27
CA ASP A 71 1.97 -15.47 -30.69
C ASP A 71 1.37 -16.71 -31.41
N GLU A 72 1.18 -17.83 -30.69
CA GLU A 72 0.54 -19.07 -31.17
C GLU A 72 -0.99 -19.06 -31.09
N GLY A 73 -1.59 -17.97 -30.57
CA GLY A 73 -3.03 -17.86 -30.39
C GLY A 73 -3.60 -18.69 -29.21
N ASN A 74 -2.74 -19.17 -28.33
CA ASN A 74 -3.09 -20.03 -27.17
C ASN A 74 -3.38 -19.17 -25.92
N PHE A 75 -4.37 -18.31 -25.97
CA PHE A 75 -4.79 -17.55 -24.79
C PHE A 75 -5.61 -18.44 -23.84
N SER A 76 -4.98 -18.89 -22.75
CA SER A 76 -5.64 -19.69 -21.71
C SER A 76 -5.60 -18.98 -20.36
N ASN A 77 -6.74 -18.84 -19.71
CA ASN A 77 -6.84 -18.28 -18.36
C ASN A 77 -5.93 -18.99 -17.33
N LEU A 78 -5.57 -20.26 -17.56
CA LEU A 78 -4.66 -21.00 -16.69
C LEU A 78 -3.27 -20.36 -16.57
N PHE A 79 -2.83 -19.63 -17.61
CA PHE A 79 -1.52 -18.98 -17.65
C PHE A 79 -1.55 -17.51 -17.30
N TYR A 80 -2.69 -16.84 -17.45
CA TYR A 80 -2.80 -15.38 -17.34
C TYR A 80 -3.54 -14.92 -16.10
N THR A 81 -4.20 -15.84 -15.36
CA THR A 81 -4.90 -15.51 -14.12
C THR A 81 -4.18 -16.10 -12.91
N PHE A 82 -4.09 -15.29 -11.85
CA PHE A 82 -3.33 -15.65 -10.66
C PHE A 82 -4.20 -15.44 -9.41
N PRO A 83 -4.22 -16.42 -8.48
CA PRO A 83 -4.91 -16.25 -7.22
C PRO A 83 -4.22 -15.17 -6.37
N GLU A 84 -4.96 -14.59 -5.48
CA GLU A 84 -4.39 -13.78 -4.39
C GLU A 84 -3.49 -14.66 -3.53
N VAL A 85 -2.32 -14.13 -3.14
CA VAL A 85 -1.41 -14.78 -2.19
C VAL A 85 -1.60 -14.15 -0.81
N ASN A 86 -2.75 -14.44 -0.18
CA ASN A 86 -3.14 -13.86 1.10
C ASN A 86 -2.16 -14.17 2.24
N GLU A 87 -1.39 -15.24 2.11
CA GLU A 87 -0.47 -15.75 3.12
C GLU A 87 0.68 -14.78 3.44
N VAL A 88 0.96 -13.81 2.56
CA VAL A 88 2.01 -12.79 2.76
C VAL A 88 1.55 -11.59 3.58
N TRP A 89 0.24 -11.39 3.76
CA TRP A 89 -0.36 -10.26 4.49
C TRP A 89 0.14 -8.88 4.03
N LEU A 90 0.30 -8.71 2.72
CA LEU A 90 0.72 -7.45 2.09
C LEU A 90 -0.43 -6.85 1.27
N GLY A 91 -0.50 -5.54 1.22
CA GLY A 91 -1.48 -4.80 0.41
C GLY A 91 -2.31 -3.79 1.21
N PHE A 92 -3.38 -3.32 0.59
CA PHE A 92 -4.37 -2.42 1.19
C PHE A 92 -5.77 -3.04 1.14
N SER A 93 -5.88 -4.32 1.49
CA SER A 93 -7.18 -4.98 1.55
C SER A 93 -8.11 -4.23 2.51
N LYS A 94 -9.36 -4.11 2.08
CA LYS A 94 -10.39 -3.36 2.79
C LYS A 94 -10.99 -4.15 3.97
N SER A 95 -10.77 -5.46 4.00
CA SER A 95 -11.21 -6.34 5.08
C SER A 95 -10.29 -7.53 5.23
N GLY A 96 -9.61 -7.64 6.38
CA GLY A 96 -8.64 -8.70 6.64
C GLY A 96 -7.49 -8.71 5.63
N ASN A 97 -7.23 -9.84 5.00
CA ASN A 97 -6.23 -10.04 3.96
C ASN A 97 -6.81 -10.74 2.70
N LYS A 98 -8.09 -10.52 2.38
CA LYS A 98 -8.76 -11.16 1.24
C LYS A 98 -8.90 -10.19 0.07
N GLY A 99 -8.09 -10.38 -0.97
CA GLY A 99 -8.22 -9.72 -2.27
C GLY A 99 -8.92 -10.61 -3.31
N LEU A 100 -9.01 -10.11 -4.54
CA LEU A 100 -9.66 -10.81 -5.66
C LEU A 100 -8.66 -11.52 -6.60
N GLY A 101 -7.34 -11.30 -6.39
CA GLY A 101 -6.31 -11.77 -7.29
C GLY A 101 -6.37 -11.12 -8.68
N LEU A 102 -5.60 -11.69 -9.62
CA LEU A 102 -5.48 -11.19 -10.98
C LEU A 102 -6.41 -11.95 -11.92
N GLY A 103 -7.58 -11.36 -12.17
CA GLY A 103 -8.65 -11.94 -12.99
C GLY A 103 -8.54 -11.62 -14.49
N PRO A 104 -9.63 -11.84 -15.26
CA PRO A 104 -9.64 -11.72 -16.72
C PRO A 104 -9.23 -10.35 -17.25
N TYR A 105 -9.53 -9.27 -16.52
CA TYR A 105 -9.10 -7.93 -16.92
C TYR A 105 -7.58 -7.81 -17.00
N PHE A 106 -6.88 -8.23 -15.95
CA PHE A 106 -5.41 -8.23 -15.93
C PHE A 106 -4.84 -9.15 -17.02
N ALA A 107 -5.45 -10.32 -17.21
CA ALA A 107 -5.05 -11.30 -18.23
C ALA A 107 -5.10 -10.69 -19.63
N ASN A 108 -6.16 -9.99 -19.97
CA ASN A 108 -6.31 -9.32 -21.27
C ASN A 108 -5.28 -8.20 -21.46
N GLU A 109 -5.15 -7.30 -20.47
CA GLU A 109 -4.16 -6.21 -20.50
C GLU A 109 -2.72 -6.74 -20.66
N LEU A 110 -2.37 -7.80 -19.94
CA LEU A 110 -1.07 -8.43 -20.06
C LEU A 110 -0.86 -9.02 -21.46
N ASN A 111 -1.82 -9.80 -21.95
CA ASN A 111 -1.73 -10.46 -23.28
C ASN A 111 -1.60 -9.43 -24.41
N GLU A 112 -2.42 -8.39 -24.42
CA GLU A 112 -2.41 -7.35 -25.46
C GLU A 112 -1.11 -6.54 -25.46
N ASN A 113 -0.45 -6.42 -24.32
CA ASN A 113 0.73 -5.59 -24.16
C ASN A 113 2.07 -6.35 -24.11
N LEU A 114 2.07 -7.69 -24.26
CA LEU A 114 3.30 -8.50 -24.23
C LEU A 114 4.37 -8.00 -25.21
N ILE A 115 3.99 -7.65 -26.45
CA ILE A 115 4.94 -7.11 -27.44
C ILE A 115 5.60 -5.83 -26.94
N ASN A 116 4.82 -4.92 -26.35
CA ASN A 116 5.30 -3.64 -25.85
C ASN A 116 6.24 -3.82 -24.63
N ILE A 117 5.98 -4.80 -23.77
CA ILE A 117 6.80 -5.15 -22.61
C ILE A 117 8.24 -5.50 -23.08
N PHE A 118 8.36 -6.28 -24.18
CA PHE A 118 9.66 -6.74 -24.69
C PHE A 118 10.38 -5.75 -25.63
N LYS A 119 9.75 -4.69 -26.09
CA LYS A 119 10.25 -3.84 -27.17
C LYS A 119 11.64 -3.26 -26.89
N GLY A 120 11.83 -2.57 -25.78
CA GLY A 120 13.06 -1.90 -25.43
C GLY A 120 14.26 -2.85 -25.26
N ASN A 121 14.04 -4.07 -24.80
CA ASN A 121 15.06 -5.10 -24.68
C ASN A 121 15.55 -5.56 -26.08
N LYS A 122 14.63 -5.79 -27.04
CA LYS A 122 15.00 -6.10 -28.41
C LYS A 122 15.88 -5.03 -29.05
N ASN A 123 15.60 -3.78 -28.79
CA ASN A 123 16.33 -2.62 -29.32
C ASN A 123 17.58 -2.26 -28.48
N LYS A 124 17.91 -3.06 -27.44
CA LYS A 124 19.02 -2.78 -26.49
C LYS A 124 18.91 -1.42 -25.80
N ILE A 125 17.71 -0.86 -25.68
CA ILE A 125 17.50 0.41 -24.96
C ILE A 125 17.51 0.13 -23.45
N THR A 126 16.87 -0.94 -23.00
CA THR A 126 16.81 -1.40 -21.61
C THR A 126 17.72 -2.60 -21.39
N LYS A 127 18.24 -2.76 -20.16
CA LYS A 127 19.10 -3.90 -19.79
C LYS A 127 18.31 -5.20 -19.64
N SER A 128 17.03 -5.10 -19.25
CA SER A 128 16.16 -6.26 -19.06
C SER A 128 14.72 -5.97 -19.49
N THR A 129 13.88 -6.99 -19.37
CA THR A 129 12.43 -6.88 -19.55
C THR A 129 11.79 -6.59 -18.19
N HIS A 130 10.94 -5.58 -18.15
CA HIS A 130 10.26 -5.12 -16.93
C HIS A 130 8.76 -5.24 -17.08
N ILE A 131 8.13 -6.02 -16.19
CA ILE A 131 6.67 -6.15 -16.14
C ILE A 131 6.01 -4.83 -15.73
N GLU A 132 6.72 -3.99 -15.00
CA GLU A 132 6.26 -2.67 -14.54
C GLU A 132 5.92 -1.73 -15.70
N LYS A 133 6.39 -2.00 -16.92
CA LYS A 133 5.91 -1.32 -18.14
C LYS A 133 4.40 -1.36 -18.25
N LEU A 134 3.77 -2.44 -17.78
CA LEU A 134 2.33 -2.60 -17.83
C LEU A 134 1.59 -1.53 -17.01
N CYS A 135 2.21 -0.96 -15.97
CA CYS A 135 1.65 0.19 -15.25
C CYS A 135 1.52 1.44 -16.14
N ILE A 136 2.42 1.60 -17.12
CA ILE A 136 2.47 2.78 -17.98
C ILE A 136 1.59 2.62 -19.21
N ILE A 137 1.61 1.44 -19.82
CA ILE A 137 0.91 1.14 -21.08
C ILE A 137 -0.51 0.61 -20.87
N GLY A 138 -0.75 -0.14 -19.78
CA GLY A 138 -2.04 -0.71 -19.44
C GLY A 138 -2.97 0.29 -18.74
N GLU A 139 -4.26 0.01 -18.82
CA GLU A 139 -5.25 0.80 -18.10
C GLU A 139 -5.50 0.18 -16.72
N ARG A 140 -5.57 1.00 -15.65
CA ARG A 140 -5.91 0.57 -14.28
C ARG A 140 -5.03 -0.57 -13.72
N ILE A 141 -3.77 -0.62 -14.14
CA ILE A 141 -2.76 -1.52 -13.59
C ILE A 141 -1.88 -0.69 -12.66
N GLY A 142 -1.97 -0.95 -11.36
CA GLY A 142 -1.20 -0.28 -10.32
C GLY A 142 -0.10 -1.18 -9.74
N ALA A 143 0.61 -0.66 -8.74
CA ALA A 143 1.67 -1.39 -8.04
C ALA A 143 1.15 -2.66 -7.35
N ASP A 144 -0.11 -2.65 -6.86
CA ASP A 144 -0.78 -3.79 -6.27
C ASP A 144 -0.80 -5.00 -7.22
N LYS A 145 -1.28 -4.80 -8.47
CA LYS A 145 -1.38 -5.88 -9.45
C LYS A 145 -0.02 -6.40 -9.93
N ILE A 146 0.97 -5.51 -10.04
CA ILE A 146 2.35 -5.92 -10.35
C ILE A 146 2.95 -6.71 -9.20
N SER A 147 2.70 -6.29 -7.97
CA SER A 147 3.09 -7.03 -6.76
C SER A 147 2.46 -8.43 -6.71
N ASP A 148 1.14 -8.53 -6.93
CA ASP A 148 0.42 -9.82 -6.93
C ASP A 148 0.93 -10.77 -8.02
N PHE A 149 1.19 -10.24 -9.21
CA PHE A 149 1.80 -11.03 -10.29
C PHE A 149 3.18 -11.54 -9.88
N THR A 150 4.02 -10.65 -9.34
CA THR A 150 5.38 -11.00 -8.89
C THR A 150 5.35 -12.02 -7.76
N LEU A 151 4.45 -11.83 -6.77
CA LEU A 151 4.24 -12.77 -5.65
C LEU A 151 3.98 -14.19 -6.13
N ASN A 152 3.09 -14.36 -7.11
CA ASN A 152 2.79 -15.67 -7.67
C ASN A 152 4.02 -16.33 -8.31
N LEU A 153 4.86 -15.56 -9.01
CA LEU A 153 6.04 -16.09 -9.70
C LEU A 153 7.21 -16.40 -8.74
N ILE A 154 7.33 -15.65 -7.64
CA ILE A 154 8.39 -15.88 -6.65
C ILE A 154 7.93 -16.69 -5.44
N LYS A 155 6.71 -17.22 -5.44
CA LYS A 155 6.09 -17.94 -4.31
C LYS A 155 6.99 -19.07 -3.79
N HIS A 156 7.63 -19.82 -4.69
CA HIS A 156 8.57 -20.90 -4.31
C HIS A 156 9.76 -20.41 -3.48
N TYR A 157 10.24 -19.20 -3.74
CA TYR A 157 11.31 -18.57 -2.97
C TYR A 157 10.78 -18.15 -1.59
N LEU A 158 9.63 -17.47 -1.51
CA LEU A 158 9.04 -17.04 -0.25
C LEU A 158 8.72 -18.22 0.66
N VAL A 159 8.26 -19.34 0.09
CA VAL A 159 8.02 -20.58 0.83
C VAL A 159 9.32 -21.10 1.43
N LYS A 160 10.39 -21.24 0.66
CA LYS A 160 11.71 -21.69 1.17
C LYS A 160 12.29 -20.71 2.20
N TYR A 161 12.16 -19.41 1.94
CA TYR A 161 12.59 -18.35 2.85
C TYR A 161 11.88 -18.45 4.20
N THR A 162 10.55 -18.65 4.18
CA THR A 162 9.75 -18.80 5.39
C THR A 162 10.02 -20.13 6.11
N GLU A 163 10.09 -21.24 5.38
CA GLU A 163 10.37 -22.56 5.94
C GLU A 163 11.69 -22.59 6.71
N LYS A 164 12.74 -22.01 6.13
CA LYS A 164 14.06 -21.90 6.80
C LYS A 164 13.93 -21.14 8.12
N PHE A 165 13.29 -19.96 8.11
CA PHE A 165 13.10 -19.19 9.33
C PHE A 165 12.28 -19.97 10.36
N ALA A 166 11.19 -20.59 9.92
CA ALA A 166 10.25 -21.30 10.79
C ALA A 166 10.92 -22.48 11.52
N ILE A 167 11.68 -23.32 10.79
CA ILE A 167 12.38 -24.47 11.35
C ILE A 167 13.47 -24.03 12.35
N GLU A 168 14.19 -22.93 12.05
CA GLU A 168 15.31 -22.47 12.88
C GLU A 168 14.86 -21.69 14.12
N ASN A 169 13.67 -21.06 14.11
CA ASN A 169 13.33 -20.04 15.10
C ASN A 169 11.99 -20.24 15.81
N LEU A 170 11.08 -21.08 15.31
CA LEU A 170 9.75 -21.26 15.90
C LEU A 170 9.65 -22.59 16.67
N ASP A 171 8.82 -22.59 17.70
CA ASP A 171 8.45 -23.83 18.41
C ASP A 171 7.59 -24.72 17.48
N ASN A 172 7.77 -26.03 17.58
CA ASN A 172 7.06 -27.03 16.78
C ASN A 172 5.52 -26.92 16.88
N LYS A 173 4.98 -26.39 17.97
CA LYS A 173 3.55 -26.14 18.14
C LYS A 173 2.99 -25.10 17.17
N TYR A 174 3.85 -24.26 16.56
CA TYR A 174 3.47 -23.19 15.66
C TYR A 174 3.67 -23.51 14.19
N ILE A 175 4.28 -24.62 13.85
CA ILE A 175 4.58 -25.01 12.47
C ILE A 175 3.89 -26.31 12.10
N SER A 176 3.55 -26.45 10.82
CA SER A 176 3.00 -27.70 10.28
C SER A 176 3.39 -27.86 8.81
N LYS A 177 3.28 -29.09 8.31
CA LYS A 177 3.47 -29.38 6.89
C LYS A 177 2.20 -29.06 6.13
N PHE A 178 2.34 -28.21 5.09
CA PHE A 178 1.24 -27.78 4.22
C PHE A 178 1.50 -28.20 2.78
N ARG A 179 0.42 -28.56 2.07
CA ARG A 179 0.44 -28.68 0.62
C ARG A 179 0.20 -27.27 0.04
N ILE A 180 1.04 -26.87 -0.91
CA ILE A 180 1.04 -25.54 -1.51
C ILE A 180 0.67 -25.68 -2.99
N SER A 181 -0.46 -25.16 -3.37
CA SER A 181 -0.91 -25.17 -4.76
C SER A 181 -0.15 -24.14 -5.59
N LYS A 182 0.12 -24.47 -6.86
CA LYS A 182 0.80 -23.58 -7.81
C LYS A 182 2.09 -22.99 -7.23
N LEU A 183 2.95 -23.84 -6.68
CA LEU A 183 4.18 -23.40 -6.01
C LEU A 183 5.19 -22.82 -7.01
N PHE A 184 5.37 -23.44 -8.17
CA PHE A 184 6.24 -22.97 -9.25
C PHE A 184 5.73 -23.41 -10.62
N PHE A 185 6.18 -22.73 -11.67
CA PHE A 185 5.82 -23.07 -13.03
C PHE A 185 6.90 -23.96 -13.66
N ASP A 186 6.50 -25.14 -14.15
CA ASP A 186 7.35 -26.07 -14.89
C ASP A 186 7.25 -25.74 -16.39
N PHE A 187 8.32 -25.18 -16.96
CA PHE A 187 8.36 -24.77 -18.37
C PHE A 187 8.37 -25.96 -19.35
N GLU A 188 8.89 -27.11 -18.92
CA GLU A 188 8.91 -28.32 -19.77
C GLU A 188 7.50 -28.88 -19.93
N LYS A 189 6.74 -28.94 -18.83
CA LYS A 189 5.35 -29.42 -18.82
C LYS A 189 4.33 -28.34 -19.15
N SER A 190 4.76 -27.09 -19.25
CA SER A 190 3.89 -25.91 -19.41
C SER A 190 2.74 -25.89 -18.40
N ASN A 191 3.05 -26.16 -17.13
CA ASN A 191 2.03 -26.28 -16.08
C ASN A 191 2.56 -25.81 -14.71
N TRP A 192 1.62 -25.36 -13.87
CA TRP A 192 1.89 -25.09 -12.47
C TRP A 192 2.00 -26.40 -11.67
N VAL A 193 3.00 -26.47 -10.81
CA VAL A 193 3.29 -27.64 -9.97
C VAL A 193 3.05 -27.28 -8.50
N ASP A 194 2.37 -28.18 -7.81
CA ASP A 194 2.17 -28.12 -6.36
C ASP A 194 3.43 -28.61 -5.64
N GLY A 195 3.56 -28.23 -4.36
CA GLY A 195 4.64 -28.72 -3.50
C GLY A 195 4.20 -28.83 -2.05
N GLU A 196 5.16 -29.12 -1.19
CA GLU A 196 4.95 -29.21 0.25
C GLU A 196 6.06 -28.47 0.98
N ALA A 197 5.75 -27.86 2.14
CA ALA A 197 6.74 -27.22 3.02
C ALA A 197 6.23 -27.19 4.47
N VAL A 198 7.17 -27.03 5.42
CA VAL A 198 6.88 -26.82 6.83
C VAL A 198 6.81 -25.31 7.11
N LEU A 199 5.61 -24.81 7.39
CA LEU A 199 5.33 -23.38 7.47
C LEU A 199 4.62 -23.00 8.79
N PRO A 200 4.67 -21.72 9.20
CA PRO A 200 3.92 -21.22 10.35
C PRO A 200 2.41 -21.34 10.10
N ILE A 201 1.71 -21.92 11.08
CA ILE A 201 0.24 -22.09 11.04
C ILE A 201 -0.41 -20.73 11.17
N ASN A 202 -1.34 -20.38 10.27
CA ASN A 202 -2.10 -19.14 10.39
C ASN A 202 -2.93 -19.16 11.70
N PRO A 203 -2.76 -18.18 12.60
CA PRO A 203 -3.45 -18.18 13.90
C PRO A 203 -4.96 -18.02 13.79
N HIS A 204 -5.49 -17.52 12.67
CA HIS A 204 -6.92 -17.32 12.43
C HIS A 204 -7.55 -18.41 11.59
N ASP A 205 -6.74 -19.20 10.89
CA ASP A 205 -7.18 -20.33 10.05
C ASP A 205 -6.11 -21.42 10.04
N LYS A 206 -6.31 -22.44 10.90
CA LYS A 206 -5.35 -23.53 11.05
C LYS A 206 -5.17 -24.41 9.80
N SER A 207 -6.05 -24.28 8.82
CA SER A 207 -5.93 -24.97 7.53
C SER A 207 -4.98 -24.25 6.56
N ASN A 208 -4.56 -23.03 6.92
CA ASN A 208 -3.70 -22.17 6.11
C ASN A 208 -2.39 -21.81 6.85
N TYR A 209 -1.47 -21.18 6.16
CA TYR A 209 -0.11 -20.84 6.62
C TYR A 209 0.18 -19.35 6.47
N VAL A 210 1.29 -18.91 7.01
CA VAL A 210 1.81 -17.53 6.87
C VAL A 210 3.12 -17.57 6.10
N LEU A 211 3.33 -16.62 5.20
CA LEU A 211 4.57 -16.40 4.47
C LEU A 211 5.25 -15.10 4.91
N LEU A 212 6.55 -15.19 5.17
CA LEU A 212 7.40 -14.03 5.40
C LEU A 212 7.93 -13.47 4.09
N THR A 213 8.10 -12.17 4.02
CA THR A 213 8.67 -11.46 2.87
C THR A 213 9.93 -10.71 3.27
N PRO A 214 11.03 -10.81 2.48
CA PRO A 214 12.21 -9.98 2.67
C PRO A 214 11.88 -8.49 2.55
N LYS A 215 12.43 -7.68 3.44
CA LYS A 215 12.17 -6.23 3.46
C LYS A 215 12.75 -5.48 2.27
N ASP A 216 13.90 -5.93 1.78
CA ASP A 216 14.68 -5.27 0.75
C ASP A 216 14.07 -5.33 -0.67
N ILE A 217 12.96 -6.07 -0.84
CA ILE A 217 12.16 -6.07 -2.07
C ILE A 217 10.83 -5.36 -1.91
N LEU A 218 10.60 -4.69 -0.77
CA LEU A 218 9.33 -4.03 -0.45
C LEU A 218 9.38 -2.52 -0.63
N VAL A 219 8.27 -1.97 -1.09
CA VAL A 219 7.96 -0.54 -1.14
C VAL A 219 6.58 -0.29 -0.54
N LYS A 220 6.33 0.95 -0.09
CA LYS A 220 5.06 1.28 0.58
C LYS A 220 3.94 1.66 -0.37
N GLU A 221 4.21 2.38 -1.45
CA GLU A 221 3.16 2.98 -2.27
C GLU A 221 3.29 2.65 -3.75
N GLU A 222 4.35 3.12 -4.39
CA GLU A 222 4.59 2.95 -5.82
C GLU A 222 5.96 2.31 -6.03
N GLY A 223 6.05 1.36 -6.96
CA GLY A 223 7.32 0.81 -7.41
C GLY A 223 8.21 1.88 -8.06
N TRP A 224 9.48 1.59 -8.20
CA TRP A 224 10.48 2.48 -8.81
C TRP A 224 10.11 2.90 -10.23
N ILE A 225 9.50 2.01 -11.00
CA ILE A 225 8.91 2.27 -12.31
C ILE A 225 7.41 2.47 -12.12
N SER A 226 6.95 3.73 -12.15
CA SER A 226 5.53 4.07 -11.95
C SER A 226 5.00 5.03 -13.01
N VAL A 227 3.69 4.99 -13.24
CA VAL A 227 3.03 5.91 -14.18
C VAL A 227 3.11 7.36 -13.72
N ASN A 228 3.06 7.60 -12.41
CA ASN A 228 3.14 8.97 -11.89
C ASN A 228 4.51 9.58 -12.13
N ASP A 229 5.55 8.79 -11.95
CA ASP A 229 6.92 9.24 -12.17
C ASP A 229 7.19 9.45 -13.67
N PHE A 230 6.75 8.52 -14.52
CA PHE A 230 6.80 8.67 -15.98
C PHE A 230 6.15 9.99 -16.45
N LEU A 231 4.93 10.27 -15.98
CA LEU A 231 4.17 11.45 -16.40
C LEU A 231 4.65 12.78 -15.79
N ASN A 232 5.55 12.76 -14.82
CA ASN A 232 6.07 13.96 -14.16
C ASN A 232 7.53 14.28 -14.53
N ASN A 233 8.19 13.44 -15.35
CA ASN A 233 9.62 13.57 -15.69
C ASN A 233 9.85 13.72 -17.19
N ASP A 234 8.92 14.37 -17.90
CA ASP A 234 8.96 14.59 -19.34
C ASP A 234 10.30 15.17 -19.85
N GLY A 235 10.79 16.23 -19.23
CA GLY A 235 12.04 16.87 -19.61
C GLY A 235 13.26 15.96 -19.47
N LEU A 236 13.35 15.20 -18.37
CA LEU A 236 14.44 14.26 -18.14
C LEU A 236 14.39 13.10 -19.14
N ILE A 237 13.21 12.54 -19.40
CA ILE A 237 13.05 11.39 -20.29
C ILE A 237 13.42 11.78 -21.73
N ILE A 238 12.87 12.89 -22.22
CA ILE A 238 13.11 13.37 -23.59
C ILE A 238 14.58 13.72 -23.78
N SER A 239 15.23 14.37 -22.80
CA SER A 239 16.65 14.74 -22.89
C SER A 239 17.60 13.51 -22.93
N ASN A 240 17.21 12.38 -22.38
CA ASN A 240 17.99 11.14 -22.37
C ASN A 240 17.84 10.29 -23.65
N ILE A 241 17.05 10.73 -24.63
CA ILE A 241 16.99 10.06 -25.93
C ILE A 241 18.28 10.28 -26.69
N SER A 242 19.04 9.22 -26.90
CA SER A 242 20.36 9.27 -27.52
C SER A 242 20.36 9.60 -29.04
N ASN A 243 19.27 9.30 -29.73
CA ASN A 243 19.09 9.62 -31.15
C ASN A 243 18.52 11.03 -31.27
N ASP A 244 19.31 11.95 -31.83
CA ASP A 244 18.96 13.38 -31.94
C ASP A 244 17.73 13.64 -32.81
N ASP A 245 17.57 12.92 -33.93
CA ASP A 245 16.41 13.06 -34.81
C ASP A 245 15.11 12.57 -34.10
N LEU A 246 15.19 11.45 -33.40
CA LEU A 246 14.06 10.93 -32.62
C LEU A 246 13.73 11.87 -31.47
N ARG A 247 14.74 12.34 -30.75
CA ARG A 247 14.56 13.31 -29.65
C ARG A 247 13.87 14.59 -30.13
N TYR A 248 14.34 15.15 -31.28
CA TYR A 248 13.72 16.31 -31.88
C TYR A 248 12.25 16.06 -32.24
N LYS A 249 11.94 14.96 -32.95
CA LYS A 249 10.58 14.60 -33.35
C LYS A 249 9.65 14.44 -32.14
N ILE A 250 10.11 13.74 -31.11
CA ILE A 250 9.34 13.52 -29.88
C ILE A 250 9.10 14.84 -29.15
N ASN A 251 10.13 15.68 -29.01
CA ASN A 251 10.01 16.96 -28.34
C ASN A 251 9.06 17.92 -29.08
N GLN A 252 9.15 18.00 -30.41
CA GLN A 252 8.24 18.81 -31.22
C GLN A 252 6.79 18.32 -31.09
N TYR A 253 6.58 17.02 -31.12
CA TYR A 253 5.24 16.45 -30.94
C TYR A 253 4.69 16.73 -29.54
N PHE A 254 5.48 16.49 -28.50
CA PHE A 254 5.12 16.80 -27.11
C PHE A 254 4.71 18.26 -26.93
N LEU A 255 5.54 19.20 -27.41
CA LEU A 255 5.25 20.62 -27.35
C LEU A 255 4.02 21.03 -28.17
N SER A 256 3.74 20.33 -29.29
CA SER A 256 2.54 20.60 -30.10
C SER A 256 1.25 20.28 -29.38
N LEU A 257 1.25 19.33 -28.43
CA LEU A 257 0.10 18.93 -27.64
C LEU A 257 -0.17 19.86 -26.46
N ILE A 258 0.80 20.70 -26.08
CA ILE A 258 0.65 21.66 -24.98
C ILE A 258 -0.05 22.91 -25.50
N PRO A 259 -1.20 23.31 -24.91
CA PRO A 259 -1.93 24.50 -25.33
C PRO A 259 -1.11 25.77 -25.07
N ASP A 260 -1.39 26.79 -25.88
CA ASP A 260 -0.82 28.11 -25.66
C ASP A 260 -1.67 28.90 -24.64
N LYS A 261 -1.00 29.67 -23.80
CA LYS A 261 -1.61 30.68 -22.92
C LYS A 261 -0.94 32.03 -23.18
N ARG A 262 -1.57 33.11 -22.74
CA ARG A 262 -0.95 34.42 -22.77
C ARG A 262 -0.21 34.69 -21.47
N ASN A 263 1.07 35.10 -21.57
CA ASN A 263 1.84 35.54 -20.41
C ASN A 263 1.37 36.94 -19.93
N ARG A 264 1.98 37.43 -18.83
CA ARG A 264 1.64 38.75 -18.25
C ARG A 264 1.80 39.91 -19.23
N ASN A 265 2.63 39.78 -20.27
CA ASN A 265 2.87 40.78 -21.31
C ASN A 265 2.01 40.56 -22.56
N GLY A 266 1.01 39.66 -22.51
CA GLY A 266 0.11 39.37 -23.62
C GLY A 266 0.70 38.51 -24.74
N LYS A 267 1.98 38.06 -24.61
CA LYS A 267 2.64 37.21 -25.62
C LYS A 267 2.24 35.74 -25.44
N PRO A 268 2.09 35.00 -26.55
CA PRO A 268 1.82 33.57 -26.46
C PRO A 268 3.01 32.80 -25.86
N GLU A 269 2.73 31.87 -24.95
CA GLU A 269 3.69 30.91 -24.39
C GLU A 269 2.98 29.57 -24.13
N LYS A 270 3.76 28.46 -24.04
CA LYS A 270 3.19 27.14 -23.73
C LYS A 270 2.72 27.08 -22.28
N ASP A 271 1.50 26.56 -22.07
CA ASP A 271 0.97 26.32 -20.73
C ASP A 271 1.52 25.01 -20.13
N LEU A 272 2.70 25.09 -19.56
CA LEU A 272 3.41 23.98 -18.91
C LEU A 272 2.81 23.61 -17.52
N SER A 273 1.51 23.82 -17.32
CA SER A 273 0.85 23.34 -16.11
C SER A 273 0.98 21.81 -16.02
N LYS A 274 1.08 21.29 -14.80
CA LYS A 274 1.24 19.84 -14.53
C LYS A 274 0.16 18.99 -15.23
N LYS A 275 -1.05 19.51 -15.36
CA LYS A 275 -2.15 18.83 -16.07
C LYS A 275 -1.84 18.68 -17.56
N ASN A 276 -1.40 19.77 -18.20
CA ASN A 276 -1.15 19.79 -19.64
C ASN A 276 0.07 18.97 -20.02
N THR A 277 1.17 19.07 -19.24
CA THR A 277 2.37 18.28 -19.49
C THR A 277 2.10 16.78 -19.32
N ARG A 278 1.36 16.36 -18.29
CA ARG A 278 0.96 14.95 -18.11
C ARG A 278 0.12 14.43 -19.27
N ASN A 279 -0.84 15.20 -19.75
CA ASN A 279 -1.68 14.80 -20.89
C ASN A 279 -0.84 14.70 -22.17
N ALA A 280 0.02 15.68 -22.42
CA ALA A 280 0.93 15.67 -23.57
C ALA A 280 1.87 14.46 -23.51
N MET A 281 2.43 14.14 -22.34
CA MET A 281 3.31 12.97 -22.14
C MET A 281 2.59 11.65 -22.44
N LYS A 282 1.36 11.50 -21.96
CA LYS A 282 0.52 10.31 -22.22
C LYS A 282 0.28 10.11 -23.72
N GLU A 283 -0.10 11.16 -24.43
CA GLU A 283 -0.37 11.09 -25.88
C GLU A 283 0.95 10.90 -26.67
N THR A 284 2.06 11.50 -26.20
CA THR A 284 3.37 11.30 -26.82
C THR A 284 3.82 9.85 -26.70
N ALA A 285 3.63 9.20 -25.56
CA ALA A 285 3.98 7.79 -25.36
C ALA A 285 3.15 6.84 -26.23
N LYS A 286 1.88 7.17 -26.49
CA LYS A 286 1.05 6.39 -27.43
C LYS A 286 1.62 6.42 -28.86
N LYS A 287 2.09 7.60 -29.31
CA LYS A 287 2.65 7.78 -30.64
C LYS A 287 4.09 7.27 -30.75
N TYR A 288 4.88 7.43 -29.70
CA TYR A 288 6.28 7.03 -29.61
C TYR A 288 6.49 6.11 -28.40
N PRO A 289 6.13 4.84 -28.50
CA PRO A 289 6.25 3.89 -27.37
C PRO A 289 7.70 3.73 -26.86
N GLU A 290 8.70 4.01 -27.70
CA GLU A 290 10.12 4.02 -27.33
C GLU A 290 10.42 4.96 -26.16
N LEU A 291 9.58 5.98 -25.93
CA LEU A 291 9.71 6.91 -24.83
C LEU A 291 9.66 6.21 -23.47
N ILE A 292 8.83 5.17 -23.36
CA ILE A 292 8.74 4.34 -22.16
C ILE A 292 10.04 3.56 -21.95
N ASP A 293 10.65 3.08 -23.01
CA ASP A 293 11.91 2.33 -22.92
C ASP A 293 13.07 3.25 -22.48
N TYR A 294 13.12 4.48 -22.94
CA TYR A 294 14.08 5.47 -22.45
C TYR A 294 13.85 5.86 -20.98
N PHE A 295 12.59 5.96 -20.55
CA PHE A 295 12.27 6.15 -19.14
C PHE A 295 12.82 5.00 -18.30
N ILE A 296 12.56 3.75 -18.70
CA ILE A 296 13.03 2.57 -17.97
C ILE A 296 14.56 2.52 -17.94
N LYS A 297 15.22 2.86 -19.05
CA LYS A 297 16.68 3.00 -19.07
C LYS A 297 17.17 3.99 -18.01
N CYS A 298 16.54 5.16 -17.91
CA CYS A 298 16.89 6.12 -16.86
C CYS A 298 16.70 5.52 -15.44
N LYS A 299 15.66 4.71 -15.25
CA LYS A 299 15.41 4.02 -13.97
C LYS A 299 16.47 2.95 -13.67
N GLU A 300 16.88 2.17 -14.66
CA GLU A 300 17.96 1.18 -14.55
C GLU A 300 19.31 1.82 -14.21
N GLU A 301 19.61 2.98 -14.80
CA GLU A 301 20.85 3.73 -14.55
C GLU A 301 20.87 4.36 -13.15
N ASN A 302 19.71 4.72 -12.60
CA ASN A 302 19.54 5.32 -11.29
C ASN A 302 18.98 4.34 -10.24
N GLY A 303 19.17 3.04 -10.42
CA GLY A 303 18.57 1.99 -9.58
C GLY A 303 18.94 2.05 -8.10
N GLN A 304 20.08 2.68 -7.74
CA GLN A 304 20.43 2.92 -6.34
C GLN A 304 19.34 3.73 -5.61
N GLY A 305 18.68 4.65 -6.31
CA GLY A 305 17.54 5.41 -5.77
C GLY A 305 16.34 4.53 -5.37
N ALA A 306 16.13 3.38 -6.06
CA ALA A 306 15.10 2.41 -5.68
C ALA A 306 15.41 1.78 -4.31
N VAL A 307 16.67 1.41 -4.09
CA VAL A 307 17.12 0.83 -2.82
C VAL A 307 16.96 1.85 -1.69
N GLU A 308 17.36 3.10 -1.92
CA GLU A 308 17.20 4.17 -0.93
C GLU A 308 15.73 4.46 -0.61
N ALA A 309 14.85 4.45 -1.61
CA ALA A 309 13.41 4.62 -1.40
C ALA A 309 12.83 3.45 -0.58
N SER A 310 13.20 2.22 -0.90
CA SER A 310 12.79 1.02 -0.14
C SER A 310 13.27 1.09 1.32
N LEU A 311 14.49 1.54 1.59
CA LEU A 311 14.99 1.72 2.96
C LEU A 311 14.17 2.75 3.75
N VAL A 312 13.80 3.87 3.11
CA VAL A 312 12.93 4.89 3.73
C VAL A 312 11.54 4.33 4.03
N ASP A 313 10.97 3.57 3.10
CA ASP A 313 9.67 2.93 3.28
C ASP A 313 9.69 1.88 4.39
N ASN A 314 10.73 1.05 4.44
CA ASN A 314 10.92 0.06 5.51
C ASN A 314 11.11 0.71 6.89
N ASP A 315 11.87 1.82 6.98
CA ASP A 315 11.96 2.58 8.23
C ASP A 315 10.60 3.14 8.63
N PHE A 316 9.83 3.68 7.68
CA PHE A 316 8.47 4.15 7.96
C PHE A 316 7.57 3.02 8.50
N LEU A 317 7.57 1.85 7.85
CA LEU A 317 6.80 0.69 8.31
C LEU A 317 7.19 0.27 9.73
N LYS A 318 8.48 0.22 10.02
CA LYS A 318 8.99 -0.10 11.35
C LYS A 318 8.60 0.93 12.40
N GLN A 319 8.85 2.22 12.14
CA GLN A 319 8.63 3.28 13.11
C GLN A 319 7.15 3.56 13.37
N VAL A 320 6.33 3.54 12.33
CA VAL A 320 4.90 3.88 12.43
C VAL A 320 4.08 2.64 12.75
N PHE A 321 4.19 1.61 11.92
CA PHE A 321 3.30 0.45 12.00
C PHE A 321 3.77 -0.66 12.93
N TYR A 322 5.02 -0.67 13.36
CA TYR A 322 5.46 -1.62 14.38
C TYR A 322 5.65 -0.93 15.74
N LEU A 323 6.69 -0.10 15.88
CA LEU A 323 7.04 0.51 17.17
C LEU A 323 5.95 1.47 17.65
N GLY A 324 5.40 2.29 16.76
CA GLY A 324 4.35 3.25 17.08
C GLY A 324 3.07 2.57 17.54
N ILE A 325 2.59 1.56 16.82
CA ILE A 325 1.40 0.80 17.21
C ILE A 325 1.61 0.08 18.54
N LYS A 326 2.77 -0.56 18.76
CA LYS A 326 3.07 -1.19 20.06
C LYS A 326 3.06 -0.19 21.23
N ALA A 327 3.62 1.00 21.02
CA ALA A 327 3.59 2.04 22.04
C ALA A 327 2.15 2.54 22.32
N ILE A 328 1.37 2.79 21.28
CA ILE A 328 -0.02 3.23 21.40
C ILE A 328 -0.86 2.15 22.09
N THR A 329 -0.80 0.90 21.64
CA THR A 329 -1.59 -0.20 22.20
C THR A 329 -1.23 -0.49 23.65
N LYS A 330 0.06 -0.40 24.02
CA LYS A 330 0.50 -0.49 25.42
C LYS A 330 -0.18 0.58 26.30
N ASN A 331 -0.17 1.83 25.86
CA ASN A 331 -0.80 2.92 26.60
C ASN A 331 -2.33 2.80 26.63
N LEU A 332 -2.95 2.38 25.52
CA LEU A 332 -4.39 2.12 25.46
C LEU A 332 -4.81 0.98 26.39
N LYS A 333 -3.99 -0.07 26.55
CA LYS A 333 -4.21 -1.15 27.51
C LYS A 333 -4.25 -0.60 28.94
N ILE A 334 -3.35 0.30 29.30
CA ILE A 334 -3.34 0.96 30.62
C ILE A 334 -4.63 1.76 30.85
N GLU A 335 -5.10 2.49 29.84
CA GLU A 335 -6.34 3.27 29.89
C GLU A 335 -7.61 2.41 29.79
N GLY A 336 -7.47 1.06 29.76
CA GLY A 336 -8.60 0.14 29.73
C GLY A 336 -9.37 0.11 28.41
N PHE A 337 -8.71 0.46 27.31
CA PHE A 337 -9.32 0.40 25.95
C PHE A 337 -9.77 -1.01 25.56
N TYR A 338 -8.98 -2.02 25.93
CA TYR A 338 -9.24 -3.44 25.59
C TYR A 338 -10.01 -4.20 26.66
N LYS A 339 -10.53 -3.50 27.68
CA LYS A 339 -11.39 -4.14 28.69
C LYS A 339 -12.80 -4.35 28.13
N THR A 340 -13.36 -5.51 28.39
CA THR A 340 -14.69 -5.97 27.95
C THR A 340 -15.84 -5.37 28.77
N ASN A 341 -15.85 -4.06 29.01
CA ASN A 341 -17.04 -3.39 29.50
C ASN A 341 -17.85 -2.93 28.29
N ILE A 342 -18.50 -3.90 27.62
CA ILE A 342 -19.31 -3.66 26.43
C ILE A 342 -20.40 -2.64 26.77
N LYS A 343 -20.37 -1.49 26.10
CA LYS A 343 -21.43 -0.50 26.18
C LYS A 343 -22.72 -1.04 25.51
N ASP A 344 -23.83 -0.40 25.76
CA ASP A 344 -25.16 -0.87 25.32
C ASP A 344 -25.25 -0.94 23.77
N ASN A 345 -24.52 -0.07 23.06
CA ASN A 345 -24.50 -0.05 21.60
C ASN A 345 -23.14 0.34 21.01
N SER A 346 -22.98 0.15 19.70
CA SER A 346 -21.76 0.42 18.94
C SER A 346 -21.33 1.90 19.01
N PHE A 347 -22.29 2.83 19.07
CA PHE A 347 -21.99 4.26 19.12
C PHE A 347 -21.33 4.66 20.44
N LEU A 348 -21.93 4.29 21.58
CA LEU A 348 -21.35 4.61 22.90
C LEU A 348 -19.98 3.97 23.07
N GLU A 349 -19.82 2.76 22.57
CA GLU A 349 -18.54 2.07 22.61
C GLU A 349 -17.49 2.78 21.74
N THR A 350 -17.85 3.15 20.51
CA THR A 350 -16.96 3.91 19.61
C THR A 350 -16.54 5.22 20.25
N ILE A 351 -17.46 5.97 20.86
CA ILE A 351 -17.17 7.23 21.56
C ILE A 351 -16.17 7.01 22.71
N ASP A 352 -16.39 5.99 23.55
CA ASP A 352 -15.49 5.66 24.65
C ASP A 352 -14.08 5.31 24.14
N LYS A 353 -14.00 4.49 23.10
CA LYS A 353 -12.74 4.08 22.47
C LYS A 353 -11.99 5.28 21.86
N ILE A 354 -12.69 6.13 21.11
CA ILE A 354 -12.07 7.30 20.48
C ILE A 354 -11.60 8.31 21.56
N LYS A 355 -12.33 8.50 22.66
CA LYS A 355 -11.89 9.34 23.78
C LYS A 355 -10.57 8.82 24.39
N LYS A 356 -10.45 7.53 24.60
CA LYS A 356 -9.22 6.91 25.11
C LYS A 356 -8.08 7.02 24.11
N PHE A 357 -8.37 6.80 22.82
CA PHE A 357 -7.40 7.00 21.74
C PHE A 357 -6.90 8.46 21.69
N LYS A 358 -7.82 9.43 21.70
CA LYS A 358 -7.49 10.87 21.78
C LYS A 358 -6.60 11.17 22.99
N TYR A 359 -6.97 10.66 24.17
CA TYR A 359 -6.20 10.84 25.38
C TYR A 359 -4.77 10.29 25.26
N VAL A 360 -4.61 9.09 24.72
CA VAL A 360 -3.29 8.48 24.50
C VAL A 360 -2.48 9.31 23.50
N MET A 361 -3.09 9.72 22.40
CA MET A 361 -2.42 10.56 21.39
C MET A 361 -1.97 11.89 21.97
N GLU A 362 -2.80 12.56 22.78
CA GLU A 362 -2.54 13.90 23.30
C GLU A 362 -1.72 13.92 24.60
N LYS A 363 -1.86 12.92 25.47
CA LYS A 363 -1.35 12.94 26.85
C LYS A 363 -0.36 11.82 27.20
N ARG A 364 -0.25 10.78 26.36
CA ARG A 364 0.62 9.63 26.57
C ARG A 364 1.62 9.45 25.41
N ASP A 365 2.05 10.56 24.82
CA ASP A 365 3.05 10.62 23.76
C ASP A 365 2.71 9.82 22.48
N GLY A 366 1.44 9.41 22.30
CA GLY A 366 1.02 8.72 21.09
C GLY A 366 1.29 9.52 19.80
N TYR A 367 1.23 10.87 19.88
CA TYR A 367 1.54 11.76 18.75
C TYR A 367 2.96 11.57 18.21
N THR A 368 3.90 11.05 19.00
CA THR A 368 5.31 10.89 18.61
C THR A 368 5.48 9.96 17.42
N VAL A 369 4.54 9.04 17.19
CA VAL A 369 4.56 8.14 16.02
C VAL A 369 4.63 8.91 14.69
N PHE A 370 4.08 10.12 14.63
CA PHE A 370 4.07 10.96 13.43
C PHE A 370 5.33 11.80 13.25
N TRP A 371 6.23 11.81 14.23
CA TRP A 371 7.39 12.69 14.22
C TRP A 371 8.71 11.90 14.17
N ASP A 372 9.64 12.44 13.38
CA ASP A 372 11.03 12.01 13.34
C ASP A 372 11.87 13.17 13.85
N ASP A 373 12.35 13.07 15.09
CA ASP A 373 12.94 14.19 15.82
C ASP A 373 12.10 15.47 15.72
N LYS A 374 12.54 16.42 14.90
CA LYS A 374 11.83 17.70 14.69
C LYS A 374 10.94 17.71 13.46
N LYS A 375 11.03 16.68 12.60
CA LYS A 375 10.37 16.66 11.31
C LYS A 375 9.11 15.78 11.35
N LEU A 376 8.01 16.30 10.78
CA LEU A 376 6.81 15.51 10.56
C LEU A 376 7.10 14.45 9.48
N ARG A 377 6.82 13.18 9.78
CA ARG A 377 6.96 12.09 8.83
C ARG A 377 6.00 12.28 7.65
N LYS A 378 6.36 11.77 6.49
CA LYS A 378 5.47 11.78 5.32
C LYS A 378 4.44 10.66 5.48
N PHE A 379 3.21 11.01 5.84
CA PHE A 379 2.08 10.07 5.91
C PHE A 379 0.83 10.67 5.25
N LYS A 380 -0.12 9.79 4.91
CA LYS A 380 -1.38 10.10 4.25
C LYS A 380 -2.56 9.65 5.12
N GLU A 381 -3.80 10.00 4.74
CA GLU A 381 -5.01 9.54 5.44
C GLU A 381 -5.07 8.01 5.55
N PRO A 382 -4.80 7.22 4.48
CA PRO A 382 -4.79 5.76 4.60
C PRO A 382 -3.82 5.18 5.65
N ASP A 383 -2.72 5.87 5.95
CA ASP A 383 -1.78 5.43 7.00
C ASP A 383 -2.41 5.58 8.40
N VAL A 384 -3.17 6.66 8.60
CA VAL A 384 -3.89 6.91 9.86
C VAL A 384 -5.05 5.93 10.00
N ASP A 385 -5.79 5.69 8.93
CA ASP A 385 -6.87 4.71 8.89
C ASP A 385 -6.33 3.32 9.26
N LYS A 386 -5.18 2.94 8.70
CA LYS A 386 -4.51 1.68 9.01
C LYS A 386 -4.07 1.59 10.47
N MET A 387 -3.56 2.69 11.04
CA MET A 387 -3.17 2.76 12.45
C MET A 387 -4.40 2.54 13.37
N ILE A 388 -5.48 3.25 13.11
CA ILE A 388 -6.73 3.13 13.88
C ILE A 388 -7.26 1.71 13.76
N ASP A 389 -7.25 1.16 12.57
CA ASP A 389 -7.64 -0.20 12.29
C ASP A 389 -6.86 -1.23 13.11
N LEU A 390 -5.54 -1.21 13.11
CA LEU A 390 -4.70 -2.13 13.89
C LEU A 390 -4.96 -2.00 15.40
N VAL A 391 -5.20 -0.78 15.87
CA VAL A 391 -5.53 -0.51 17.26
C VAL A 391 -6.90 -1.09 17.64
N PHE A 392 -7.90 -0.93 16.78
CA PHE A 392 -9.27 -1.40 17.03
C PHE A 392 -9.46 -2.90 16.78
N ALA A 393 -8.71 -3.50 15.84
CA ALA A 393 -8.80 -4.93 15.51
C ALA A 393 -8.52 -5.85 16.71
N SER A 394 -7.76 -5.36 17.70
CA SER A 394 -7.51 -6.06 18.96
C SER A 394 -8.64 -5.89 20.00
N SER A 395 -9.77 -5.28 19.63
CA SER A 395 -10.95 -5.13 20.50
C SER A 395 -12.03 -6.16 20.18
N ASP A 396 -12.97 -6.41 21.12
CA ASP A 396 -14.05 -7.40 20.97
C ASP A 396 -15.17 -6.97 20.00
N PHE A 397 -14.92 -6.00 19.09
CA PHE A 397 -15.87 -5.54 18.09
C PHE A 397 -15.62 -6.19 16.74
N SER A 398 -16.73 -6.39 16.00
CA SER A 398 -16.64 -6.60 14.56
C SER A 398 -16.26 -5.28 13.91
N ILE A 399 -15.07 -5.23 13.32
CA ILE A 399 -14.57 -4.07 12.61
C ILE A 399 -14.47 -4.42 11.14
N ASP A 400 -15.34 -3.80 10.35
CA ASP A 400 -15.34 -3.89 8.91
C ASP A 400 -14.75 -2.59 8.34
N LYS A 401 -13.81 -2.72 7.41
CA LYS A 401 -13.16 -1.59 6.77
C LYS A 401 -13.79 -1.29 5.43
N GLN A 402 -13.84 0.01 5.12
CA GLN A 402 -14.22 0.52 3.82
C GLN A 402 -15.40 -0.24 3.19
N VAL A 403 -16.48 -0.41 3.93
CA VAL A 403 -17.69 -1.07 3.45
C VAL A 403 -18.26 -0.26 2.29
N ASN A 404 -18.05 -0.74 1.06
CA ASN A 404 -18.60 -0.11 -0.13
C ASN A 404 -20.03 -0.62 -0.38
N ASN A 405 -21.00 0.13 0.09
CA ASN A 405 -22.43 -0.16 -0.13
C ASN A 405 -22.98 0.57 -1.37
N GLY A 406 -22.17 0.76 -2.42
CA GLY A 406 -22.58 1.35 -3.69
C GLY A 406 -22.47 2.87 -3.82
N ARG A 407 -22.12 3.60 -2.73
CA ARG A 407 -21.96 5.07 -2.72
C ARG A 407 -20.59 5.55 -2.25
N GLY A 408 -19.57 4.69 -2.32
CA GLY A 408 -18.23 4.91 -1.79
C GLY A 408 -17.97 4.08 -0.54
N SER A 409 -16.73 4.08 -0.07
CA SER A 409 -16.32 3.32 1.12
C SER A 409 -16.18 4.25 2.32
N SER A 410 -16.81 3.87 3.45
CA SER A 410 -16.48 4.45 4.75
C SER A 410 -15.14 3.90 5.25
N ASP A 411 -14.42 4.70 6.05
CA ASP A 411 -13.09 4.28 6.51
C ASP A 411 -13.16 3.07 7.45
N ILE A 412 -13.97 3.13 8.50
CA ILE A 412 -14.13 2.03 9.47
C ILE A 412 -15.60 1.90 9.87
N LYS A 413 -16.11 0.68 9.92
CA LYS A 413 -17.42 0.34 10.46
C LYS A 413 -17.24 -0.50 11.71
N VAL A 414 -17.75 -0.03 12.85
CA VAL A 414 -17.80 -0.74 14.12
C VAL A 414 -19.20 -1.30 14.30
N SER A 415 -19.35 -2.61 14.49
CA SER A 415 -20.67 -3.23 14.59
C SER A 415 -20.79 -4.23 15.74
N LYS A 416 -22.04 -4.34 16.27
CA LYS A 416 -22.46 -5.34 17.24
C LYS A 416 -23.72 -6.02 16.70
N GLY A 417 -23.52 -7.13 16.00
CA GLY A 417 -24.59 -7.77 15.23
C GLY A 417 -24.91 -7.02 13.92
N SER A 418 -26.03 -7.36 13.29
CA SER A 418 -26.40 -6.84 11.97
C SER A 418 -27.09 -5.48 11.99
N ALA A 419 -27.71 -5.09 13.10
CA ALA A 419 -28.55 -3.90 13.19
C ALA A 419 -27.89 -2.70 13.88
N ASP A 420 -26.84 -2.92 14.68
CA ASP A 420 -26.15 -1.88 15.44
C ASP A 420 -24.76 -1.65 14.84
N CYS A 421 -24.59 -0.52 14.13
CA CYS A 421 -23.32 -0.14 13.59
C CYS A 421 -23.05 1.37 13.69
N THR A 422 -21.76 1.71 13.80
CA THR A 422 -21.25 3.09 13.82
C THR A 422 -20.16 3.22 12.76
N ILE A 423 -20.22 4.30 11.98
CA ILE A 423 -19.19 4.62 10.98
C ILE A 423 -18.19 5.60 11.60
N ILE A 424 -16.91 5.28 11.46
CA ILE A 424 -15.81 6.21 11.78
C ILE A 424 -15.23 6.72 10.46
N GLU A 425 -15.08 8.02 10.35
CA GLU A 425 -14.46 8.71 9.22
C GLU A 425 -13.23 9.47 9.73
N THR A 426 -12.07 9.16 9.20
CA THR A 426 -10.80 9.76 9.59
C THR A 426 -10.35 10.79 8.58
N LYS A 427 -9.93 11.97 9.03
CA LYS A 427 -9.42 13.03 8.15
C LYS A 427 -8.19 13.70 8.74
N LEU A 428 -7.32 14.16 7.84
CA LEU A 428 -6.23 15.06 8.19
C LEU A 428 -6.69 16.51 8.03
N ALA A 429 -6.39 17.36 8.99
CA ALA A 429 -6.77 18.78 8.95
C ALA A 429 -6.20 19.51 7.73
N LYS A 430 -5.05 19.06 7.19
CA LYS A 430 -4.46 19.59 5.94
C LYS A 430 -5.28 19.31 4.69
N ASN A 431 -6.24 18.35 4.73
CA ASN A 431 -7.04 17.97 3.56
C ASN A 431 -7.78 19.21 2.99
N PRO A 432 -7.59 19.55 1.70
CA PRO A 432 -8.25 20.70 1.09
C PRO A 432 -9.77 20.54 0.96
N GLN A 433 -10.27 19.29 0.95
CA GLN A 433 -11.69 18.97 0.83
C GLN A 433 -12.39 18.78 2.19
N LEU A 434 -11.71 19.07 3.33
CA LEU A 434 -12.23 18.80 4.66
C LEU A 434 -13.61 19.39 4.91
N GLU A 435 -13.86 20.63 4.49
CA GLU A 435 -15.16 21.29 4.64
C GLU A 435 -16.27 20.56 3.89
N ASN A 436 -16.04 20.21 2.63
CA ASN A 436 -16.99 19.48 1.81
C ASN A 436 -17.26 18.06 2.36
N ASN A 437 -16.21 17.41 2.85
CA ASN A 437 -16.31 16.08 3.46
C ASN A 437 -17.18 16.11 4.72
N LEU A 438 -16.96 17.09 5.61
CA LEU A 438 -17.77 17.26 6.82
C LEU A 438 -19.25 17.52 6.53
N GLN A 439 -19.56 18.25 5.44
CA GLN A 439 -20.94 18.52 5.05
C GLN A 439 -21.68 17.32 4.48
N LYS A 440 -21.01 16.46 3.71
CA LYS A 440 -21.67 15.49 2.84
C LYS A 440 -21.28 14.03 3.10
N GLN A 441 -20.00 13.75 3.31
CA GLN A 441 -19.47 12.40 3.21
C GLN A 441 -20.03 11.45 4.28
N LEU A 442 -20.02 11.86 5.55
CA LEU A 442 -20.49 11.02 6.64
C LEU A 442 -21.98 10.67 6.53
N ASN A 443 -22.81 11.63 6.08
CA ASN A 443 -24.24 11.38 5.92
C ASN A 443 -24.51 10.36 4.79
N ILE A 444 -23.77 10.45 3.68
CA ILE A 444 -23.84 9.46 2.59
C ILE A 444 -23.50 8.06 3.11
N TYR A 445 -22.46 7.94 3.93
CA TYR A 445 -22.05 6.64 4.47
C TYR A 445 -23.01 6.08 5.51
N LYS A 446 -23.61 6.94 6.35
CA LYS A 446 -24.66 6.53 7.28
C LYS A 446 -25.86 5.95 6.54
N GLU A 447 -26.34 6.64 5.51
CA GLU A 447 -27.44 6.17 4.68
C GLU A 447 -27.11 4.84 3.99
N ALA A 448 -25.90 4.72 3.40
CA ALA A 448 -25.45 3.50 2.74
C ALA A 448 -25.34 2.29 3.68
N ASN A 449 -25.08 2.50 4.97
CA ASN A 449 -24.98 1.47 5.99
C ASN A 449 -26.24 1.34 6.85
N ASN A 450 -27.32 2.02 6.50
CA ASN A 450 -28.60 2.04 7.24
C ASN A 450 -28.39 2.34 8.74
N THR A 451 -27.58 3.36 9.05
CA THR A 451 -27.30 3.79 10.42
C THR A 451 -27.42 5.29 10.58
N THR A 452 -27.79 5.74 11.77
CA THR A 452 -27.74 7.16 12.16
C THR A 452 -26.42 7.51 12.87
N ASN A 453 -25.63 6.49 13.22
CA ASN A 453 -24.44 6.65 14.05
C ASN A 453 -23.19 6.88 13.19
N GLY A 454 -22.48 7.95 13.47
CA GLY A 454 -21.23 8.26 12.80
C GLY A 454 -20.34 9.19 13.62
N VAL A 455 -19.04 9.00 13.48
CA VAL A 455 -18.00 9.73 14.21
C VAL A 455 -16.95 10.22 13.24
N TYR A 456 -16.56 11.50 13.36
CA TYR A 456 -15.37 12.04 12.72
C TYR A 456 -14.18 12.05 13.64
N VAL A 457 -13.02 11.64 13.13
CA VAL A 457 -11.72 11.73 13.80
C VAL A 457 -10.80 12.58 12.94
N ILE A 458 -10.46 13.78 13.40
CA ILE A 458 -9.66 14.75 12.65
C ILE A 458 -8.33 14.97 13.41
N LEU A 459 -7.21 14.68 12.73
CA LEU A 459 -5.87 14.90 13.28
C LEU A 459 -5.27 16.18 12.73
N TYR A 460 -4.64 16.99 13.60
CA TYR A 460 -3.90 18.19 13.20
C TYR A 460 -2.48 18.21 13.79
N PHE A 461 -1.54 18.85 13.07
CA PHE A 461 -0.10 18.76 13.34
C PHE A 461 0.58 20.12 13.54
N ASN A 462 -0.14 21.22 13.32
CA ASN A 462 0.33 22.58 13.53
C ASN A 462 -0.82 23.53 13.87
N GLU A 463 -0.47 24.76 14.26
CA GLU A 463 -1.45 25.77 14.67
C GLU A 463 -2.34 26.25 13.52
N ASP A 464 -1.81 26.31 12.29
CA ASP A 464 -2.57 26.78 11.13
C ASP A 464 -3.66 25.76 10.76
N GLU A 465 -3.34 24.46 10.84
CA GLU A 465 -4.31 23.40 10.67
C GLU A 465 -5.42 23.46 11.73
N PHE A 466 -5.06 23.69 13.00
CA PHE A 466 -6.03 23.86 14.08
C PHE A 466 -6.99 25.03 13.80
N LYS A 467 -6.44 26.23 13.51
CA LYS A 467 -7.24 27.42 13.17
C LYS A 467 -8.13 27.20 11.95
N LYS A 468 -7.62 26.49 10.92
CA LYS A 468 -8.42 26.12 9.74
C LYS A 468 -9.63 25.29 10.13
N VAL A 469 -9.45 24.25 10.96
CA VAL A 469 -10.55 23.38 11.39
C VAL A 469 -11.56 24.16 12.21
N GLN A 470 -11.12 24.98 13.17
CA GLN A 470 -12.03 25.83 13.97
C GLN A 470 -12.87 26.78 13.09
N LYS A 471 -12.22 27.39 12.08
CA LYS A 471 -12.94 28.26 11.12
C LYS A 471 -14.02 27.49 10.33
N ILE A 472 -13.71 26.25 9.92
CA ILE A 472 -14.67 25.39 9.24
C ILE A 472 -15.83 25.04 10.18
N PHE A 473 -15.55 24.62 11.43
CA PHE A 473 -16.59 24.28 12.40
C PHE A 473 -17.54 25.44 12.64
N LYS A 474 -16.99 26.63 12.90
CA LYS A 474 -17.80 27.85 13.08
C LYS A 474 -18.66 28.17 11.86
N LYS A 475 -18.10 28.03 10.65
CA LYS A 475 -18.84 28.24 9.40
C LYS A 475 -19.99 27.27 9.22
N LEU A 476 -19.81 26.00 9.64
CA LEU A 476 -20.80 24.94 9.54
C LEU A 476 -21.76 24.87 10.73
N GLY A 477 -21.52 25.65 11.81
CA GLY A 477 -22.34 25.61 13.02
C GLY A 477 -22.26 24.27 13.77
N ILE A 478 -21.08 23.61 13.76
CA ILE A 478 -20.87 22.29 14.36
C ILE A 478 -19.90 22.28 15.53
N ASP A 479 -19.59 23.45 16.09
CA ASP A 479 -18.69 23.59 17.25
C ASP A 479 -19.19 22.76 18.45
N ASP A 480 -20.48 22.73 18.67
CA ASP A 480 -21.09 21.95 19.78
C ASP A 480 -21.02 20.43 19.60
N CYS A 481 -20.57 19.96 18.44
CA CYS A 481 -20.43 18.53 18.14
C CYS A 481 -19.05 17.97 18.56
N VAL A 482 -18.12 18.85 18.91
CA VAL A 482 -16.77 18.46 19.37
C VAL A 482 -16.88 17.66 20.67
N ASP A 483 -16.10 16.56 20.74
CA ASP A 483 -16.09 15.56 21.81
C ASP A 483 -17.44 14.83 22.03
N LYS A 484 -18.42 15.04 21.15
CA LYS A 484 -19.66 14.25 21.09
C LYS A 484 -19.61 13.21 19.96
N TRP A 485 -19.42 13.66 18.73
CA TRP A 485 -19.25 12.80 17.55
C TRP A 485 -18.19 13.33 16.55
N ILE A 486 -17.60 14.49 16.83
CA ILE A 486 -16.40 15.01 16.14
C ILE A 486 -15.25 15.06 17.14
N PHE A 487 -14.18 14.32 16.88
CA PHE A 487 -12.99 14.31 17.72
C PHE A 487 -11.83 14.98 16.98
N LEU A 488 -11.42 16.14 17.51
CA LEU A 488 -10.24 16.85 17.03
C LEU A 488 -9.05 16.43 17.90
N ILE A 489 -8.04 15.79 17.30
CA ILE A 489 -6.90 15.20 18.01
C ILE A 489 -5.65 16.03 17.75
N ASP A 490 -5.05 16.53 18.83
CA ASP A 490 -3.81 17.30 18.81
C ASP A 490 -2.58 16.37 18.70
N CYS A 491 -2.06 16.25 17.48
CA CYS A 491 -0.85 15.51 17.15
C CYS A 491 0.37 16.43 16.93
N ARG A 492 0.32 17.70 17.37
CA ARG A 492 1.47 18.60 17.30
C ARG A 492 2.61 18.08 18.17
N LYS A 493 3.83 18.34 17.74
CA LYS A 493 5.00 18.05 18.56
C LYS A 493 4.95 18.89 19.85
N LYS A 494 5.04 18.24 20.99
CA LYS A 494 5.05 18.89 22.31
C LYS A 494 6.48 19.08 22.79
N ILE A 495 6.70 20.20 23.47
CA ILE A 495 7.99 20.47 24.12
C ILE A 495 8.03 19.60 25.38
N SER A 496 9.12 18.88 25.59
CA SER A 496 9.35 18.12 26.82
C SER A 496 9.35 19.07 28.02
N ALA A 497 8.69 18.66 29.11
CA ALA A 497 8.65 19.45 30.35
C ALA A 497 10.04 19.80 30.88
N SER A 498 11.08 19.07 30.53
CA SER A 498 12.48 19.36 30.86
C SER A 498 13.13 20.45 29.99
N LYS A 499 12.42 20.90 28.91
CA LYS A 499 12.87 21.93 27.97
C LYS A 499 11.88 23.09 27.83
N ALA A 500 10.82 23.12 28.67
CA ALA A 500 9.81 24.19 28.73
C ALA A 500 10.24 25.32 29.64
#